data_7f94757669ae3084c6b975a0bb982cc3
#
_entry.id   7f94757669ae3084c6b975a0bb982cc3
#
_cell.length_a   1.000
_cell.length_b   1.000
_cell.length_c   1.000
_cell.angle_alpha   90.00
_cell.angle_beta   90.00
_cell.angle_gamma   90.00
#
_symmetry.space_group_name_H-M   'P 1'
#
loop_
_entity.id
_entity.type
_entity.pdbx_description
1 polymer ?
#
loop_
_entity_poly.entity_id
_entity_poly.type
_entity_poly.pdbx_seq_one_letter_code
_entity_poly.pdbx_strand_id
1 'polypeptide(L)'
;MTESLTCAIGRLRPHHFGISVPDLDQALSWYERMLGFSVEQRLFIDKIPAHIAFVKRGDFRIEIFQVDGAAALPPERREPNLDLKTHGNKHLCFEVPDVPAAMTALRAAGADIALEVSIDGNPTAFVRDCAGNLLEFLQPFEARRAHQG
;
A
#
# COMPACT_ATOMS: atom_id res chain seq x y z
N MET A 1 -26.08 -26.13 11.39
CA MET A 1 -24.98 -26.03 12.38
C MET A 1 -23.79 -25.43 11.68
N THR A 2 -23.46 -24.17 11.97
CA THR A 2 -22.24 -23.53 11.48
C THR A 2 -21.10 -24.08 12.32
N GLU A 3 -20.21 -24.86 11.72
CA GLU A 3 -18.96 -25.23 12.35
C GLU A 3 -18.22 -23.92 12.68
N SER A 4 -18.02 -23.68 13.97
CA SER A 4 -17.17 -22.61 14.47
C SER A 4 -15.74 -22.95 14.03
N LEU A 5 -15.23 -22.20 13.06
CA LEU A 5 -13.80 -22.27 12.71
C LEU A 5 -13.01 -21.83 13.94
N THR A 6 -12.48 -22.79 14.69
CA THR A 6 -11.58 -22.51 15.81
C THR A 6 -10.21 -22.14 15.25
N CYS A 7 -9.88 -20.84 15.21
CA CYS A 7 -8.52 -20.41 14.93
C CYS A 7 -7.66 -20.48 16.20
N ALA A 8 -6.32 -20.57 16.00
CA ALA A 8 -5.38 -20.71 17.12
C ALA A 8 -5.35 -19.48 18.06
N ILE A 9 -5.80 -18.32 17.56
CA ILE A 9 -5.91 -17.08 18.34
C ILE A 9 -7.36 -16.59 18.32
N GLY A 10 -7.82 -16.02 19.42
CA GLY A 10 -9.21 -15.56 19.56
C GLY A 10 -9.47 -14.26 18.77
N ARG A 11 -9.21 -13.10 19.40
CA ARG A 11 -9.43 -11.79 18.78
C ARG A 11 -8.22 -11.31 17.99
N LEU A 12 -8.48 -10.90 16.75
CA LEU A 12 -7.50 -10.33 15.82
C LEU A 12 -8.11 -9.12 15.10
N ARG A 13 -7.33 -8.04 15.02
CA ARG A 13 -7.66 -6.85 14.19
C ARG A 13 -6.44 -6.48 13.36
N PRO A 14 -6.61 -6.13 12.08
CA PRO A 14 -5.55 -5.46 11.34
C PRO A 14 -5.12 -4.18 12.08
N HIS A 15 -3.83 -3.89 12.12
CA HIS A 15 -3.29 -2.70 12.77
C HIS A 15 -2.54 -1.81 11.79
N HIS A 16 -1.50 -2.32 11.15
CA HIS A 16 -0.68 -1.59 10.19
C HIS A 16 -0.03 -2.51 9.16
N PHE A 17 0.48 -1.90 8.10
CA PHE A 17 1.38 -2.52 7.14
C PHE A 17 2.74 -1.82 7.21
N GLY A 18 3.84 -2.59 7.13
CA GLY A 18 5.21 -2.06 7.21
C GLY A 18 5.84 -1.88 5.84
N ILE A 19 6.47 -0.73 5.62
CA ILE A 19 7.31 -0.45 4.44
C ILE A 19 8.65 0.15 4.86
N SER A 20 9.67 -0.02 4.02
CA SER A 20 10.99 0.58 4.23
C SER A 20 11.31 1.58 3.12
N VAL A 21 11.92 2.68 3.51
CA VAL A 21 12.25 3.80 2.62
C VAL A 21 13.66 4.32 2.91
N PRO A 22 14.35 4.92 1.94
CA PRO A 22 15.66 5.51 2.18
C PRO A 22 15.62 6.83 2.95
N ASP A 23 14.52 7.58 2.90
CA ASP A 23 14.32 8.88 3.53
C ASP A 23 12.93 8.99 4.13
N LEU A 24 12.86 8.98 5.47
CA LEU A 24 11.60 8.98 6.20
C LEU A 24 10.84 10.30 6.01
N ASP A 25 11.52 11.45 6.07
CA ASP A 25 10.86 12.75 5.96
C ASP A 25 10.27 12.97 4.56
N GLN A 26 10.98 12.53 3.52
CA GLN A 26 10.45 12.50 2.15
C GLN A 26 9.21 11.63 2.04
N ALA A 27 9.23 10.44 2.64
CA ALA A 27 8.08 9.53 2.63
C ALA A 27 6.88 10.12 3.37
N LEU A 28 7.08 10.69 4.55
CA LEU A 28 6.00 11.33 5.31
C LEU A 28 5.33 12.45 4.51
N SER A 29 6.12 13.32 3.89
CA SER A 29 5.61 14.39 3.02
C SER A 29 4.86 13.84 1.81
N TRP A 30 5.35 12.76 1.21
CA TRP A 30 4.70 12.13 0.06
C TRP A 30 3.33 11.54 0.43
N TYR A 31 3.26 10.73 1.50
CA TYR A 31 2.01 10.10 1.94
C TYR A 31 0.98 11.12 2.42
N GLU A 32 1.41 12.20 3.06
CA GLU A 32 0.52 13.31 3.42
C GLU A 32 -0.05 14.00 2.19
N ARG A 33 0.81 14.45 1.29
CA ARG A 33 0.41 15.23 0.11
C ARG A 33 -0.38 14.42 -0.91
N MET A 34 0.04 13.18 -1.18
CA MET A 34 -0.58 12.34 -2.20
C MET A 34 -1.83 11.61 -1.71
N LEU A 35 -1.80 11.09 -0.48
CA LEU A 35 -2.83 10.19 0.02
C LEU A 35 -3.53 10.67 1.30
N GLY A 36 -3.16 11.82 1.83
CA GLY A 36 -3.82 12.41 3.01
C GLY A 36 -3.58 11.66 4.31
N PHE A 37 -2.46 10.94 4.42
CA PHE A 37 -2.04 10.36 5.70
C PHE A 37 -1.44 11.43 6.61
N SER A 38 -1.65 11.31 7.90
CA SER A 38 -1.03 12.16 8.91
C SER A 38 -0.14 11.35 9.84
N VAL A 39 0.94 11.96 10.33
CA VAL A 39 1.84 11.33 11.31
C VAL A 39 1.11 11.15 12.62
N GLU A 40 1.03 9.91 13.10
CA GLU A 40 0.48 9.57 14.42
C GLU A 40 1.58 9.49 15.47
N GLN A 41 2.73 8.92 15.11
CA GLN A 41 3.86 8.73 16.03
C GLN A 41 5.18 8.65 15.27
N ARG A 42 6.25 9.13 15.89
CA ARG A 42 7.65 8.91 15.45
C ARG A 42 8.43 8.32 16.61
N LEU A 43 9.32 7.39 16.30
CA LEU A 43 10.20 6.75 17.28
C LEU A 43 11.54 6.35 16.65
N PHE A 44 12.52 6.10 17.51
CA PHE A 44 13.81 5.53 17.12
C PHE A 44 14.06 4.24 17.89
N ILE A 45 14.54 3.21 17.21
CA ILE A 45 14.86 1.91 17.83
C ILE A 45 16.38 1.73 17.78
N ASP A 46 17.03 1.86 18.94
CA ASP A 46 18.49 1.77 19.05
C ASP A 46 19.06 0.41 18.62
N LYS A 47 18.35 -0.68 18.94
CA LYS A 47 18.81 -2.05 18.68
C LYS A 47 18.93 -2.40 17.21
N ILE A 48 18.17 -1.74 16.36
CA ILE A 48 18.17 -1.92 14.90
C ILE A 48 18.31 -0.59 14.19
N PRO A 49 19.20 0.30 14.57
CA PRO A 49 19.29 1.74 14.23
C PRO A 49 18.27 2.19 13.19
N ALA A 50 17.00 2.32 13.59
CA ALA A 50 15.88 2.60 12.70
C ALA A 50 15.09 3.80 13.17
N HIS A 51 14.89 4.77 12.27
CA HIS A 51 13.88 5.80 12.42
C HIS A 51 12.55 5.26 11.89
N ILE A 52 11.50 5.35 12.69
CA ILE A 52 10.18 4.81 12.36
C ILE A 52 9.13 5.90 12.53
N ALA A 53 8.15 5.91 11.64
CA ALA A 53 6.94 6.68 11.83
C ALA A 53 5.70 5.81 11.53
N PHE A 54 4.67 5.99 12.33
CA PHE A 54 3.32 5.54 11.99
C PHE A 54 2.58 6.70 11.37
N VAL A 55 2.07 6.50 10.17
CA VAL A 55 1.12 7.39 9.52
C VAL A 55 -0.25 6.76 9.48
N LYS A 56 -1.30 7.59 9.59
CA LYS A 56 -2.67 7.13 9.73
C LYS A 56 -3.60 7.91 8.82
N ARG A 57 -4.55 7.20 8.20
CA ARG A 57 -5.73 7.76 7.57
C ARG A 57 -6.94 6.86 7.91
N GLY A 58 -7.97 7.45 8.55
CA GLY A 58 -9.04 6.64 9.13
C GLY A 58 -8.48 5.66 10.17
N ASP A 59 -8.86 4.39 10.06
CA ASP A 59 -8.34 3.31 10.93
C ASP A 59 -7.15 2.56 10.35
N PHE A 60 -6.69 2.94 9.16
CA PHE A 60 -5.57 2.31 8.49
C PHE A 60 -4.25 3.01 8.81
N ARG A 61 -3.21 2.22 9.12
CA ARG A 61 -1.86 2.70 9.43
C ARG A 61 -0.83 2.10 8.49
N ILE A 62 0.20 2.88 8.23
CA ILE A 62 1.44 2.41 7.62
C ILE A 62 2.57 2.70 8.61
N GLU A 63 3.37 1.67 8.91
CA GLU A 63 4.62 1.81 9.63
C GLU A 63 5.75 1.99 8.61
N ILE A 64 6.43 3.12 8.66
CA ILE A 64 7.47 3.47 7.69
C ILE A 64 8.82 3.45 8.39
N PHE A 65 9.75 2.65 7.84
CA PHE A 65 11.09 2.45 8.37
C PHE A 65 12.12 3.17 7.51
N GLN A 66 13.05 3.86 8.15
CA GLN A 66 14.33 4.25 7.59
C GLN A 66 15.44 3.59 8.40
N VAL A 67 16.12 2.62 7.80
CA VAL A 67 17.17 1.84 8.45
C VAL A 67 18.49 2.14 7.79
N ASP A 68 19.51 2.53 8.58
CA ASP A 68 20.84 2.80 8.07
C ASP A 68 21.45 1.55 7.42
N GLY A 69 22.00 1.72 6.22
CA GLY A 69 22.61 0.63 5.47
C GLY A 69 21.67 -0.37 4.83
N ALA A 70 20.35 -0.11 4.84
CA ALA A 70 19.38 -0.94 4.14
C ALA A 70 19.64 -0.96 2.63
N ALA A 71 19.52 -2.13 2.01
CA ALA A 71 19.67 -2.29 0.57
C ALA A 71 18.53 -1.59 -0.19
N ALA A 72 18.85 -1.06 -1.36
CA ALA A 72 17.85 -0.48 -2.25
C ALA A 72 16.78 -1.52 -2.66
N LEU A 73 15.55 -1.06 -2.86
CA LEU A 73 14.49 -1.90 -3.39
C LEU A 73 14.92 -2.44 -4.78
N PRO A 74 14.95 -3.77 -4.97
CA PRO A 74 15.32 -4.35 -6.26
C PRO A 74 14.43 -3.84 -7.40
N PRO A 75 15.00 -3.60 -8.62
CA PRO A 75 14.24 -3.05 -9.75
C PRO A 75 12.97 -3.82 -10.09
N GLU A 76 13.03 -5.15 -10.05
CA GLU A 76 11.88 -6.03 -10.34
C GLU A 76 10.73 -5.87 -9.34
N ARG A 77 11.03 -5.45 -8.10
CA ARG A 77 10.02 -5.18 -7.08
C ARG A 77 9.26 -3.86 -7.30
N ARG A 78 9.73 -3.05 -8.24
CA ARG A 78 9.12 -1.76 -8.63
C ARG A 78 8.16 -1.90 -9.80
N GLU A 79 8.09 -3.08 -10.40
CA GLU A 79 7.26 -3.40 -11.56
C GLU A 79 6.14 -4.37 -11.15
N PRO A 80 4.87 -4.01 -11.25
CA PRO A 80 3.76 -4.82 -10.74
C PRO A 80 3.77 -6.27 -11.22
N ASN A 81 4.01 -6.48 -12.51
CA ASN A 81 3.99 -7.82 -13.10
C ASN A 81 5.25 -8.65 -12.77
N LEU A 82 6.37 -8.00 -12.51
CA LEU A 82 7.61 -8.68 -12.13
C LEU A 82 7.63 -9.01 -10.64
N ASP A 83 7.11 -8.11 -9.80
CA ASP A 83 7.04 -8.33 -8.35
C ASP A 83 6.25 -9.58 -7.99
N LEU A 84 5.23 -9.93 -8.75
CA LEU A 84 4.44 -11.16 -8.54
C LEU A 84 5.26 -12.45 -8.64
N LYS A 85 6.42 -12.42 -9.30
CA LYS A 85 7.30 -13.58 -9.46
C LYS A 85 8.22 -13.84 -8.27
N THR A 86 8.26 -12.93 -7.30
CA THR A 86 8.98 -13.06 -6.05
C THR A 86 8.00 -13.34 -4.91
N HIS A 87 8.23 -14.40 -4.14
CA HIS A 87 7.39 -14.71 -2.97
C HIS A 87 7.52 -13.62 -1.89
N GLY A 88 6.52 -13.51 -1.04
CA GLY A 88 6.45 -12.54 0.06
C GLY A 88 5.41 -11.44 -0.18
N ASN A 89 5.42 -10.45 0.69
CA ASN A 89 4.48 -9.32 0.61
C ASN A 89 4.65 -8.57 -0.70
N LYS A 90 3.52 -8.14 -1.29
CA LYS A 90 3.51 -7.47 -2.59
C LYS A 90 3.28 -5.97 -2.47
N HIS A 91 2.05 -5.55 -2.29
CA HIS A 91 1.65 -4.15 -2.32
C HIS A 91 0.52 -3.88 -1.33
N LEU A 92 0.39 -2.63 -0.92
CA LEU A 92 -0.81 -2.11 -0.29
C LEU A 92 -1.87 -1.87 -1.36
N CYS A 93 -3.13 -2.04 -1.00
CA CYS A 93 -4.23 -1.71 -1.89
C CYS A 93 -5.21 -0.76 -1.20
N PHE A 94 -5.64 0.26 -1.93
CA PHE A 94 -6.64 1.22 -1.50
C PHE A 94 -7.85 1.16 -2.42
N GLU A 95 -9.05 1.20 -1.83
CA GLU A 95 -10.28 1.38 -2.57
C GLU A 95 -10.56 2.87 -2.76
N VAL A 96 -10.89 3.24 -4.00
CA VAL A 96 -11.33 4.59 -4.38
C VAL A 96 -12.65 4.50 -5.15
N PRO A 97 -13.49 5.53 -5.14
CA PRO A 97 -14.76 5.49 -5.89
C PRO A 97 -14.58 5.36 -7.40
N ASP A 98 -13.48 5.91 -7.95
CA ASP A 98 -13.22 6.01 -9.39
C ASP A 98 -11.71 5.98 -9.61
N VAL A 99 -11.19 4.87 -10.13
CA VAL A 99 -9.74 4.69 -10.36
C VAL A 99 -9.22 5.63 -11.44
N PRO A 100 -9.84 5.79 -12.61
CA PRO A 100 -9.38 6.76 -13.62
C PRO A 100 -9.29 8.19 -13.08
N ALA A 101 -10.27 8.64 -12.32
CA ALA A 101 -10.27 9.98 -11.72
C ALA A 101 -9.15 10.12 -10.67
N ALA A 102 -8.93 9.10 -9.83
CA ALA A 102 -7.85 9.07 -8.86
C ALA A 102 -6.48 9.13 -9.54
N MET A 103 -6.28 8.39 -10.63
CA MET A 103 -5.01 8.41 -11.39
C MET A 103 -4.78 9.75 -12.06
N THR A 104 -5.80 10.40 -12.58
CA THR A 104 -5.70 11.76 -13.13
C THR A 104 -5.24 12.74 -12.06
N ALA A 105 -5.82 12.70 -10.87
CA ALA A 105 -5.45 13.57 -9.75
C ALA A 105 -4.01 13.30 -9.26
N LEU A 106 -3.64 12.04 -9.08
CA LEU A 106 -2.29 11.65 -8.65
C LEU A 106 -1.22 12.04 -9.68
N ARG A 107 -1.50 11.83 -10.96
CA ARG A 107 -0.59 12.24 -12.05
C ARG A 107 -0.40 13.77 -12.07
N ALA A 108 -1.45 14.53 -11.90
CA ALA A 108 -1.38 15.99 -11.81
C ALA A 108 -0.57 16.46 -10.58
N ALA A 109 -0.59 15.70 -9.48
CA ALA A 109 0.21 15.97 -8.29
C ALA A 109 1.67 15.48 -8.41
N GLY A 110 2.05 14.84 -9.53
CA GLY A 110 3.41 14.36 -9.80
C GLY A 110 3.71 12.94 -9.30
N ALA A 111 2.68 12.12 -9.04
CA ALA A 111 2.88 10.72 -8.70
C ALA A 111 3.38 9.88 -9.89
N ASP A 112 4.18 8.87 -9.61
CA ASP A 112 4.68 7.91 -10.58
C ASP A 112 3.67 6.77 -10.77
N ILE A 113 2.91 6.81 -11.87
CA ILE A 113 1.94 5.79 -12.23
C ILE A 113 2.67 4.62 -12.91
N ALA A 114 2.68 3.46 -12.26
CA ALA A 114 3.38 2.28 -12.75
C ALA A 114 2.58 1.49 -13.79
N LEU A 115 1.27 1.38 -13.60
CA LEU A 115 0.40 0.58 -14.47
C LEU A 115 -1.05 1.01 -14.31
N GLU A 116 -1.79 1.03 -15.42
CA GLU A 116 -3.25 1.15 -15.46
C GLU A 116 -3.79 0.01 -16.30
N VAL A 117 -4.66 -0.80 -15.73
CA VAL A 117 -5.24 -1.99 -16.37
C VAL A 117 -6.72 -2.15 -16.05
N SER A 118 -7.38 -3.03 -16.79
CA SER A 118 -8.72 -3.50 -16.43
C SER A 118 -8.64 -4.99 -16.14
N ILE A 119 -9.11 -5.40 -14.97
CA ILE A 119 -9.18 -6.80 -14.56
C ILE A 119 -10.66 -7.17 -14.48
N ASP A 120 -11.07 -8.09 -15.36
CA ASP A 120 -12.49 -8.49 -15.48
C ASP A 120 -13.45 -7.29 -15.64
N GLY A 121 -13.03 -6.28 -16.40
CA GLY A 121 -13.80 -5.05 -16.62
C GLY A 121 -13.72 -4.01 -15.50
N ASN A 122 -12.97 -4.29 -14.43
CA ASN A 122 -12.78 -3.36 -13.32
C ASN A 122 -11.47 -2.59 -13.47
N PRO A 123 -11.49 -1.25 -13.52
CA PRO A 123 -10.28 -0.44 -13.53
C PRO A 123 -9.44 -0.68 -12.28
N THR A 124 -8.14 -0.90 -12.49
CA THR A 124 -7.13 -1.11 -11.46
C THR A 124 -5.87 -0.35 -11.85
N ALA A 125 -5.20 0.25 -10.89
CA ALA A 125 -3.96 0.97 -11.15
C ALA A 125 -2.92 0.71 -10.07
N PHE A 126 -1.64 0.86 -10.45
CA PHE A 126 -0.50 0.80 -9.55
C PHE A 126 0.28 2.10 -9.61
N VAL A 127 0.63 2.59 -8.44
CA VAL A 127 1.44 3.80 -8.26
C VAL A 127 2.68 3.42 -7.47
N ARG A 128 3.83 4.00 -7.79
CA ARG A 128 5.01 3.91 -6.93
C ARG A 128 5.00 5.05 -5.94
N ASP A 129 5.30 4.75 -4.68
CA ASP A 129 5.62 5.81 -3.74
C ASP A 129 6.99 6.43 -4.04
N CYS A 130 7.43 7.40 -3.23
CA CYS A 130 8.71 8.08 -3.43
C CYS A 130 9.94 7.16 -3.35
N ALA A 131 9.80 5.97 -2.76
CA ALA A 131 10.87 4.97 -2.66
C ALA A 131 10.72 3.82 -3.68
N GLY A 132 9.64 3.82 -4.46
CA GLY A 132 9.32 2.79 -5.46
C GLY A 132 8.47 1.64 -4.93
N ASN A 133 7.99 1.69 -3.69
CA ASN A 133 7.04 0.71 -3.19
C ASN A 133 5.74 0.78 -3.99
N LEU A 134 5.16 -0.38 -4.30
CA LEU A 134 3.94 -0.47 -5.10
C LEU A 134 2.70 -0.27 -4.25
N LEU A 135 1.80 0.57 -4.74
CA LEU A 135 0.48 0.83 -4.19
C LEU A 135 -0.56 0.52 -5.27
N GLU A 136 -1.51 -0.33 -4.97
CA GLU A 136 -2.63 -0.64 -5.84
C GLU A 136 -3.82 0.24 -5.50
N PHE A 137 -4.58 0.62 -6.53
CA PHE A 137 -5.87 1.29 -6.40
C PHE A 137 -6.92 0.49 -7.16
N LEU A 138 -8.01 0.19 -6.48
CA LEU A 138 -9.18 -0.43 -7.08
C LEU A 138 -10.45 0.34 -6.71
N GLN A 139 -11.51 0.08 -7.44
CA GLN A 139 -12.83 0.58 -7.10
C GLN A 139 -13.74 -0.58 -6.69
N PRO A 140 -14.87 -0.30 -6.00
CA PRO A 140 -15.76 -1.36 -5.56
C PRO A 140 -16.16 -2.28 -6.71
N PHE A 141 -16.02 -3.59 -6.49
CA PHE A 141 -16.50 -4.56 -7.46
C PHE A 141 -18.02 -4.50 -7.49
N GLU A 142 -18.61 -4.27 -8.64
CA GLU A 142 -20.03 -4.58 -8.82
C GLU A 142 -20.18 -6.08 -8.60
N ALA A 143 -21.07 -6.45 -7.66
CA ALA A 143 -21.40 -7.86 -7.45
C ALA A 143 -21.77 -8.45 -8.81
N ARG A 144 -21.02 -9.45 -9.28
CA ARG A 144 -21.37 -10.18 -10.50
C ARG A 144 -22.78 -10.68 -10.28
N ARG A 145 -23.76 -10.16 -11.01
CA ARG A 145 -25.07 -10.77 -11.07
C ARG A 145 -24.83 -12.18 -11.55
N ALA A 146 -25.09 -13.16 -10.67
CA ALA A 146 -25.06 -14.55 -11.05
C ALA A 146 -25.89 -14.66 -12.34
N HIS A 147 -25.26 -15.01 -13.45
CA HIS A 147 -25.98 -15.38 -14.65
C HIS A 147 -26.74 -16.63 -14.27
N GLN A 148 -27.99 -16.46 -13.95
CA GLN A 148 -28.97 -17.56 -13.96
C GLN A 148 -29.16 -17.90 -15.44
N GLY A 149 -28.36 -18.88 -15.90
CA GLY A 149 -28.61 -19.57 -17.13
C GLY A 149 -29.59 -20.71 -16.87
#